data_1db1e9d3fa86dd33ad82fb52d6d678f5
#
_entry.id   1db1e9d3fa86dd33ad82fb52d6d678f5
#
_cell.length_a   1.000
_cell.length_b   1.000
_cell.length_c   1.000
_cell.angle_alpha   90.00
_cell.angle_beta   90.00
_cell.angle_gamma   90.00
#
_symmetry.space_group_name_H-M   'P 1'
#
loop_
_entity.id
_entity.type
_entity.pdbx_description
1 polymer ?
#
loop_
_entity_poly.entity_id
_entity_poly.type
_entity_poly.pdbx_seq_one_letter_code
_entity_poly.pdbx_strand_id
1 'polypeptide(L)'
;QIVPLTDRMDYLAPLIYNCVYVMTVEKLMGIEVTERCKVVRVICMEMDRIFSHLLWLGTTAIDVGAFTPFLYAFQERERIYQLHEAFTGARITTSATRVGGMMADLPEGWTTGLQDFLDTFPDTLEEIDRLLTRNQIHIGRSQGIGAITAEDAVNSGFTGANLRACGVDYDVRKDQPYYDYETYDFEIPVGQYGDCYDRYLCRMEEM
;
A
#
# COMPACT_ATOMS: atom_id res chain seq x y z
N GLN A 1 -13.63 -5.81 -20.46
CA GLN A 1 -14.78 -5.24 -19.69
C GLN A 1 -14.74 -5.58 -18.19
N ILE A 2 -13.97 -6.59 -17.75
CA ILE A 2 -13.91 -6.99 -16.34
C ILE A 2 -12.94 -6.13 -15.49
N VAL A 3 -11.84 -5.64 -16.08
CA VAL A 3 -10.84 -4.86 -15.36
C VAL A 3 -11.44 -3.67 -14.59
N PRO A 4 -12.37 -2.87 -15.13
CA PRO A 4 -13.06 -1.84 -14.35
C PRO A 4 -13.85 -2.35 -13.13
N LEU A 5 -14.20 -3.63 -13.09
CA LEU A 5 -14.86 -4.23 -11.93
C LEU A 5 -13.86 -4.56 -10.83
N THR A 6 -12.62 -4.90 -11.20
CA THR A 6 -11.57 -5.19 -10.21
C THR A 6 -11.12 -3.94 -9.44
N ASP A 7 -11.21 -2.73 -10.03
CA ASP A 7 -11.00 -1.47 -9.32
C ASP A 7 -11.90 -1.31 -8.07
N ARG A 8 -13.10 -1.89 -8.13
CA ARG A 8 -14.13 -1.74 -7.11
C ARG A 8 -14.12 -2.83 -6.04
N MET A 9 -13.24 -3.81 -6.19
CA MET A 9 -13.02 -4.85 -5.17
C MET A 9 -12.33 -4.25 -3.94
N ASP A 10 -11.32 -3.40 -4.19
CA ASP A 10 -10.71 -2.55 -3.18
C ASP A 10 -10.39 -1.19 -3.81
N TYR A 11 -11.27 -0.22 -3.61
CA TYR A 11 -11.12 1.11 -4.20
C TYR A 11 -10.00 1.94 -3.55
N LEU A 12 -9.35 1.43 -2.49
CA LEU A 12 -8.19 2.06 -1.85
C LEU A 12 -6.87 1.60 -2.47
N ALA A 13 -6.86 0.47 -3.18
CA ALA A 13 -5.71 -0.07 -3.87
C ALA A 13 -6.10 -0.68 -5.23
N PRO A 14 -6.74 0.10 -6.15
CA PRO A 14 -7.36 -0.43 -7.36
C PRO A 14 -6.36 -1.07 -8.31
N LEU A 15 -5.14 -0.51 -8.43
CA LEU A 15 -4.11 -1.04 -9.33
C LEU A 15 -3.57 -2.38 -8.85
N ILE A 16 -3.52 -2.63 -7.53
CA ILE A 16 -3.14 -3.94 -6.99
C ILE A 16 -4.13 -4.99 -7.46
N TYR A 17 -5.45 -4.76 -7.31
CA TYR A 17 -6.47 -5.72 -7.73
C TYR A 17 -6.55 -5.88 -9.24
N ASN A 18 -6.32 -4.81 -10.00
CA ASN A 18 -6.15 -4.90 -11.45
C ASN A 18 -4.98 -5.81 -11.81
N CYS A 19 -3.81 -5.60 -11.19
CA CYS A 19 -2.62 -6.42 -11.43
C CYS A 19 -2.85 -7.87 -11.07
N VAL A 20 -3.41 -8.18 -9.90
CA VAL A 20 -3.70 -9.55 -9.48
C VAL A 20 -4.59 -10.27 -10.48
N TYR A 21 -5.64 -9.61 -10.97
CA TYR A 21 -6.53 -10.19 -11.98
C TYR A 21 -5.79 -10.48 -13.29
N VAL A 22 -5.08 -9.50 -13.86
CA VAL A 22 -4.41 -9.70 -15.13
C VAL A 22 -3.27 -10.70 -15.05
N MET A 23 -2.51 -10.72 -13.95
CA MET A 23 -1.47 -11.74 -13.66
C MET A 23 -2.06 -13.16 -13.64
N THR A 24 -3.22 -13.31 -13.00
CA THR A 24 -3.90 -14.62 -12.95
C THR A 24 -4.28 -15.11 -14.34
N VAL A 25 -4.83 -14.22 -15.17
CA VAL A 25 -5.20 -14.54 -16.57
C VAL A 25 -3.95 -14.80 -17.41
N GLU A 26 -2.91 -13.98 -17.28
CA GLU A 26 -1.63 -14.13 -17.97
C GLU A 26 -0.99 -15.49 -17.66
N LYS A 27 -0.95 -15.85 -16.37
CA LYS A 27 -0.44 -17.16 -15.93
C LYS A 27 -1.26 -18.33 -16.52
N LEU A 28 -2.58 -18.21 -16.55
CA LEU A 28 -3.47 -19.22 -17.11
C LEU A 28 -3.28 -19.39 -18.64
N MET A 29 -3.02 -18.28 -19.34
CA MET A 29 -2.86 -18.26 -20.80
C MET A 29 -1.42 -18.44 -21.27
N GLY A 30 -0.43 -18.45 -20.36
CA GLY A 30 0.99 -18.49 -20.69
C GLY A 30 1.50 -17.22 -21.38
N ILE A 31 0.92 -16.06 -21.07
CA ILE A 31 1.31 -14.76 -21.62
C ILE A 31 2.40 -14.15 -20.75
N GLU A 32 3.52 -13.81 -21.35
CA GLU A 32 4.58 -13.05 -20.70
C GLU A 32 4.46 -11.56 -21.04
N VAL A 33 4.74 -10.71 -20.05
CA VAL A 33 4.79 -9.26 -20.20
C VAL A 33 6.24 -8.79 -20.29
N THR A 34 6.47 -7.62 -20.89
CA THR A 34 7.81 -7.02 -20.99
C THR A 34 8.33 -6.57 -19.62
N GLU A 35 9.67 -6.51 -19.47
CA GLU A 35 10.31 -6.03 -18.24
C GLU A 35 9.81 -4.61 -17.86
N ARG A 36 9.71 -3.71 -18.83
CA ARG A 36 9.15 -2.38 -18.59
C ARG A 36 7.74 -2.44 -18.01
N CYS A 37 6.89 -3.33 -18.50
CA CYS A 37 5.53 -3.51 -17.98
C CYS A 37 5.53 -4.00 -16.53
N LYS A 38 6.41 -4.97 -16.18
CA LYS A 38 6.56 -5.45 -14.81
C LYS A 38 6.94 -4.31 -13.87
N VAL A 39 7.98 -3.54 -14.21
CA VAL A 39 8.44 -2.40 -13.41
C VAL A 39 7.31 -1.35 -13.22
N VAL A 40 6.60 -0.96 -14.28
CA VAL A 40 5.49 0.00 -14.17
C VAL A 40 4.39 -0.53 -13.27
N ARG A 41 4.04 -1.82 -13.37
CA ARG A 41 3.05 -2.45 -12.49
C ARG A 41 3.50 -2.46 -11.03
N VAL A 42 4.78 -2.77 -10.75
CA VAL A 42 5.34 -2.73 -9.39
C VAL A 42 5.25 -1.31 -8.82
N ILE A 43 5.67 -0.29 -9.56
CA ILE A 43 5.55 1.11 -9.13
C ILE A 43 4.10 1.44 -8.78
N CYS A 44 3.16 1.09 -9.64
CA CYS A 44 1.73 1.33 -9.41
C CYS A 44 1.21 0.62 -8.15
N MET A 45 1.61 -0.63 -7.93
CA MET A 45 1.19 -1.40 -6.76
C MET A 45 1.76 -0.83 -5.45
N GLU A 46 3.02 -0.40 -5.45
CA GLU A 46 3.62 0.20 -4.25
C GLU A 46 3.07 1.62 -3.98
N MET A 47 2.77 2.40 -5.01
CA MET A 47 2.03 3.66 -4.84
C MET A 47 0.65 3.43 -4.22
N ASP A 48 -0.08 2.41 -4.65
CA ASP A 48 -1.37 2.04 -4.08
C ASP A 48 -1.25 1.55 -2.63
N ARG A 49 -0.14 0.89 -2.29
CA ARG A 49 0.16 0.49 -0.91
C ARG A 49 0.30 1.72 0.00
N ILE A 50 1.13 2.69 -0.40
CA ILE A 50 1.27 3.96 0.33
C ILE A 50 -0.08 4.68 0.41
N PHE A 51 -0.80 4.74 -0.70
CA PHE A 51 -2.11 5.37 -0.80
C PHE A 51 -3.14 4.77 0.17
N SER A 52 -3.18 3.44 0.29
CA SER A 52 -4.03 2.71 1.22
C SER A 52 -3.60 2.93 2.68
N HIS A 53 -2.31 2.86 2.96
CA HIS A 53 -1.78 3.08 4.31
C HIS A 53 -2.04 4.50 4.81
N LEU A 54 -1.90 5.51 3.96
CA LEU A 54 -2.21 6.91 4.30
C LEU A 54 -3.69 7.09 4.66
N LEU A 55 -4.61 6.43 3.95
CA LEU A 55 -6.02 6.48 4.33
C LEU A 55 -6.26 5.84 5.69
N TRP A 56 -5.75 4.64 5.87
CA TRP A 56 -5.89 3.92 7.15
C TRP A 56 -5.32 4.75 8.30
N LEU A 57 -4.13 5.31 8.13
CA LEU A 57 -3.46 6.15 9.11
C LEU A 57 -4.31 7.38 9.48
N GLY A 58 -4.78 8.11 8.47
CA GLY A 58 -5.59 9.31 8.68
C GLY A 58 -6.91 9.02 9.41
N THR A 59 -7.65 7.99 8.98
CA THR A 59 -8.93 7.62 9.59
C THR A 59 -8.76 7.06 10.98
N THR A 60 -7.78 6.20 11.20
CA THR A 60 -7.47 5.66 12.55
C THR A 60 -7.06 6.78 13.51
N ALA A 61 -6.29 7.76 13.03
CA ALA A 61 -5.93 8.92 13.84
C ALA A 61 -7.18 9.70 14.30
N ILE A 62 -8.18 9.90 13.43
CA ILE A 62 -9.46 10.52 13.81
C ILE A 62 -10.18 9.68 14.87
N ASP A 63 -10.25 8.37 14.71
CA ASP A 63 -10.95 7.47 15.64
C ASP A 63 -10.34 7.53 17.05
N VAL A 64 -9.02 7.73 17.15
CA VAL A 64 -8.34 7.95 18.42
C VAL A 64 -8.28 9.44 18.85
N GLY A 65 -8.95 10.33 18.13
CA GLY A 65 -9.12 11.74 18.49
C GLY A 65 -8.05 12.71 17.97
N ALA A 66 -7.20 12.28 17.01
CA ALA A 66 -6.16 13.10 16.40
C ALA A 66 -6.52 13.49 14.96
N PHE A 67 -7.12 14.68 14.76
CA PHE A 67 -7.59 15.13 13.45
C PHE A 67 -6.46 15.62 12.53
N THR A 68 -5.42 16.25 13.07
CA THR A 68 -4.34 16.86 12.26
C THR A 68 -3.60 15.88 11.36
N PRO A 69 -3.21 14.67 11.81
CA PRO A 69 -2.55 13.68 10.94
C PRO A 69 -3.39 13.26 9.74
N PHE A 70 -4.72 13.30 9.84
CA PHE A 70 -5.62 13.06 8.71
C PHE A 70 -5.40 14.08 7.59
N LEU A 71 -5.26 15.36 7.93
CA LEU A 71 -5.04 16.41 6.91
C LEU A 71 -3.70 16.21 6.19
N TYR A 72 -2.64 15.89 6.91
CA TYR A 72 -1.33 15.61 6.32
C TYR A 72 -1.36 14.36 5.43
N ALA A 73 -1.93 13.26 5.92
CA ALA A 73 -2.08 12.05 5.14
C ALA A 73 -2.87 12.30 3.83
N PHE A 74 -3.94 13.09 3.89
CA PHE A 74 -4.74 13.40 2.70
C PHE A 74 -4.08 14.40 1.76
N GLN A 75 -3.18 15.26 2.25
CA GLN A 75 -2.35 16.11 1.40
C GLN A 75 -1.40 15.26 0.54
N GLU A 76 -0.75 14.25 1.11
CA GLU A 76 0.10 13.32 0.35
C GLU A 76 -0.72 12.42 -0.58
N ARG A 77 -1.90 11.98 -0.14
CA ARG A 77 -2.83 11.26 -1.03
C ARG A 77 -3.23 12.09 -2.26
N GLU A 78 -3.40 13.40 -2.12
CA GLU A 78 -3.71 14.28 -3.26
C GLU A 78 -2.60 14.26 -4.31
N ARG A 79 -1.34 14.19 -3.91
CA ARG A 79 -0.21 14.08 -4.84
C ARG A 79 -0.22 12.75 -5.59
N ILE A 80 -0.55 11.65 -4.91
CA ILE A 80 -0.71 10.34 -5.56
C ILE A 80 -1.91 10.36 -6.53
N TYR A 81 -3.03 11.00 -6.17
CA TYR A 81 -4.16 11.19 -7.09
C TYR A 81 -3.74 11.90 -8.37
N GLN A 82 -2.91 12.93 -8.30
CA GLN A 82 -2.41 13.65 -9.48
C GLN A 82 -1.57 12.73 -10.37
N LEU A 83 -0.73 11.88 -9.79
CA LEU A 83 0.04 10.88 -10.54
C LEU A 83 -0.87 9.82 -11.19
N HIS A 84 -1.87 9.33 -10.47
CA HIS A 84 -2.86 8.40 -11.01
C HIS A 84 -3.63 9.04 -12.17
N GLU A 85 -4.13 10.26 -12.00
CA GLU A 85 -4.88 10.99 -13.02
C GLU A 85 -4.05 11.27 -14.26
N ALA A 86 -2.80 11.69 -14.09
CA ALA A 86 -1.88 11.92 -15.21
C ALA A 86 -1.61 10.66 -16.03
N PHE A 87 -1.52 9.49 -15.39
CA PHE A 87 -1.25 8.24 -16.06
C PHE A 87 -2.51 7.56 -16.62
N THR A 88 -3.60 7.57 -15.86
CA THR A 88 -4.79 6.74 -16.16
C THR A 88 -6.01 7.54 -16.59
N GLY A 89 -5.98 8.87 -16.41
CA GLY A 89 -7.14 9.74 -16.61
C GLY A 89 -8.17 9.67 -15.47
N ALA A 90 -7.91 8.90 -14.41
CA ALA A 90 -8.80 8.73 -13.27
C ALA A 90 -8.04 8.82 -11.95
N ARG A 91 -8.69 9.39 -10.92
CA ARG A 91 -8.09 9.61 -9.61
C ARG A 91 -8.18 8.37 -8.70
N ILE A 92 -9.23 7.56 -8.82
CA ILE A 92 -9.50 6.42 -7.93
C ILE A 92 -9.66 5.13 -8.74
N THR A 93 -10.63 5.03 -9.63
CA THR A 93 -10.89 3.81 -10.41
C THR A 93 -10.07 3.84 -11.70
N THR A 94 -8.83 3.49 -11.59
CA THR A 94 -7.78 3.77 -12.57
C THR A 94 -7.77 2.85 -13.79
N SER A 95 -8.16 1.58 -13.63
CA SER A 95 -8.26 0.59 -14.72
C SER A 95 -7.06 0.56 -15.69
N ALA A 96 -5.83 0.71 -15.18
CA ALA A 96 -4.66 0.92 -16.03
C ALA A 96 -4.08 -0.34 -16.64
N THR A 97 -4.27 -1.51 -16.01
CA THR A 97 -3.69 -2.76 -16.49
C THR A 97 -4.54 -3.44 -17.56
N ARG A 98 -3.89 -4.21 -18.42
CA ARG A 98 -4.51 -5.07 -19.44
C ARG A 98 -3.81 -6.41 -19.45
N VAL A 99 -4.50 -7.47 -19.83
CA VAL A 99 -3.86 -8.77 -20.07
C VAL A 99 -2.81 -8.60 -21.18
N GLY A 100 -1.57 -8.92 -20.86
CA GLY A 100 -0.41 -8.75 -21.75
C GLY A 100 0.24 -7.36 -21.72
N GLY A 101 -0.20 -6.43 -20.82
CA GLY A 101 0.41 -5.11 -20.77
C GLY A 101 -0.30 -4.08 -19.90
N MET A 102 -0.15 -2.82 -20.28
CA MET A 102 -0.81 -1.65 -19.71
C MET A 102 -1.69 -0.97 -20.78
N MET A 103 -2.62 -0.11 -20.35
CA MET A 103 -3.47 0.62 -21.31
C MET A 103 -2.71 1.69 -22.10
N ALA A 104 -1.65 2.24 -21.53
CA ALA A 104 -0.77 3.23 -22.13
C ALA A 104 0.62 3.16 -21.46
N ASP A 105 1.62 3.79 -22.05
CA ASP A 105 2.91 4.01 -21.40
C ASP A 105 2.83 5.23 -20.47
N LEU A 106 3.82 5.38 -19.58
CA LEU A 106 3.89 6.51 -18.67
C LEU A 106 4.02 7.84 -19.47
N PRO A 107 3.24 8.87 -19.15
CA PRO A 107 3.32 10.15 -19.85
C PRO A 107 4.64 10.85 -19.54
N GLU A 108 5.02 11.78 -20.42
CA GLU A 108 6.21 12.62 -20.24
C GLU A 108 6.15 13.38 -18.90
N GLY A 109 7.25 13.41 -18.17
CA GLY A 109 7.35 14.08 -16.87
C GLY A 109 6.73 13.31 -15.68
N TRP A 110 6.04 12.20 -15.91
CA TRP A 110 5.41 11.44 -14.82
C TRP A 110 6.43 10.91 -13.80
N THR A 111 7.55 10.38 -14.27
CA THR A 111 8.63 9.89 -13.41
C THR A 111 9.29 11.00 -12.58
N THR A 112 9.35 12.22 -13.15
CA THR A 112 9.82 13.41 -12.40
C THR A 112 8.84 13.74 -11.28
N GLY A 113 7.54 13.75 -11.55
CA GLY A 113 6.52 13.97 -10.52
C GLY A 113 6.53 12.90 -9.42
N LEU A 114 6.79 11.65 -9.79
CA LEU A 114 6.99 10.57 -8.80
C LEU A 114 8.25 10.82 -7.96
N GLN A 115 9.36 11.21 -8.57
CA GLN A 115 10.60 11.53 -7.84
C GLN A 115 10.38 12.70 -6.86
N ASP A 116 9.72 13.77 -7.30
CA ASP A 116 9.38 14.91 -6.44
C ASP A 116 8.50 14.48 -5.24
N PHE A 117 7.61 13.52 -5.45
CA PHE A 117 6.84 12.91 -4.34
C PHE A 117 7.75 12.16 -3.38
N LEU A 118 8.60 11.27 -3.89
CA LEU A 118 9.48 10.43 -3.07
C LEU A 118 10.51 11.27 -2.29
N ASP A 119 11.00 12.35 -2.85
CA ASP A 119 12.00 13.23 -2.22
C ASP A 119 11.45 13.98 -0.99
N THR A 120 10.13 14.20 -0.93
CA THR A 120 9.49 15.01 0.12
C THR A 120 8.57 14.22 1.05
N PHE A 121 8.12 13.05 0.63
CA PHE A 121 7.20 12.20 1.39
C PHE A 121 7.76 11.77 2.77
N PRO A 122 9.06 11.40 2.89
CA PRO A 122 9.64 11.04 4.19
C PRO A 122 9.52 12.15 5.24
N ASP A 123 9.64 13.42 4.85
CA ASP A 123 9.50 14.55 5.78
C ASP A 123 8.09 14.61 6.37
N THR A 124 7.06 14.38 5.55
CA THR A 124 5.67 14.33 6.01
C THR A 124 5.42 13.12 6.92
N LEU A 125 6.00 11.97 6.60
CA LEU A 125 5.93 10.79 7.48
C LEU A 125 6.57 11.05 8.83
N GLU A 126 7.75 11.68 8.87
CA GLU A 126 8.42 12.04 10.12
C GLU A 126 7.57 13.02 10.96
N GLU A 127 6.89 13.96 10.32
CA GLU A 127 5.99 14.88 11.01
C GLU A 127 4.78 14.13 11.62
N ILE A 128 4.17 13.21 10.90
CA ILE A 128 3.08 12.37 11.40
C ILE A 128 3.58 11.46 12.54
N ASP A 129 4.77 10.87 12.40
CA ASP A 129 5.41 10.06 13.45
C ASP A 129 5.56 10.84 14.75
N ARG A 130 6.06 12.07 14.68
CA ARG A 130 6.21 12.96 15.87
C ARG A 130 4.88 13.26 16.55
N LEU A 131 3.78 13.36 15.77
CA LEU A 131 2.45 13.63 16.31
C LEU A 131 1.80 12.42 16.97
N LEU A 132 2.02 11.20 16.45
CA LEU A 132 1.29 10.00 16.85
C LEU A 132 2.11 8.99 17.64
N THR A 133 3.31 8.62 17.20
CA THR A 133 4.04 7.46 17.72
C THR A 133 4.32 7.57 19.22
N ARG A 134 4.73 8.74 19.71
CA ARG A 134 5.00 8.95 21.14
C ARG A 134 3.88 9.67 21.88
N ASN A 135 2.73 9.83 21.25
CA ASN A 135 1.59 10.50 21.87
C ASN A 135 0.94 9.58 22.91
N GLN A 136 0.87 10.02 24.16
CA GLN A 136 0.35 9.23 25.28
C GLN A 136 -1.12 8.84 25.11
N ILE A 137 -1.91 9.68 24.43
CA ILE A 137 -3.32 9.38 24.13
C ILE A 137 -3.41 8.28 23.09
N HIS A 138 -2.62 8.36 22.02
CA HIS A 138 -2.54 7.34 20.99
C HIS A 138 -2.05 6.01 21.57
N ILE A 139 -0.96 6.02 22.32
CA ILE A 139 -0.43 4.83 23.01
C ILE A 139 -1.50 4.21 23.91
N GLY A 140 -2.12 5.00 24.79
CA GLY A 140 -3.14 4.52 25.73
C GLY A 140 -4.42 3.97 25.07
N ARG A 141 -4.66 4.33 23.80
CA ARG A 141 -5.82 3.87 23.01
C ARG A 141 -5.50 2.75 22.03
N SER A 142 -4.25 2.36 21.87
CA SER A 142 -3.81 1.37 20.88
C SER A 142 -2.96 0.24 21.45
N GLN A 143 -2.09 0.49 22.44
CA GLN A 143 -1.29 -0.56 23.07
C GLN A 143 -2.16 -1.50 23.92
N GLY A 144 -1.98 -2.81 23.70
CA GLY A 144 -2.75 -3.86 24.36
C GLY A 144 -4.22 -3.95 23.91
N ILE A 145 -4.65 -3.11 22.97
CA ILE A 145 -6.04 -3.12 22.46
C ILE A 145 -6.11 -3.95 21.18
N GLY A 146 -7.08 -4.87 21.13
CA GLY A 146 -7.28 -5.74 19.97
C GLY A 146 -6.09 -6.66 19.70
N ALA A 147 -5.36 -7.05 20.73
CA ALA A 147 -4.25 -7.98 20.62
C ALA A 147 -4.74 -9.37 20.16
N ILE A 148 -4.04 -9.93 19.16
CA ILE A 148 -4.33 -11.25 18.57
C ILE A 148 -3.03 -12.04 18.56
N THR A 149 -3.09 -13.31 18.93
CA THR A 149 -1.92 -14.19 18.88
C THR A 149 -1.53 -14.53 17.43
N ALA A 150 -0.27 -14.88 17.20
CA ALA A 150 0.18 -15.34 15.88
C ALA A 150 -0.63 -16.55 15.39
N GLU A 151 -0.94 -17.50 16.26
CA GLU A 151 -1.74 -18.69 15.97
C GLU A 151 -3.17 -18.33 15.54
N ASP A 152 -3.85 -17.48 16.31
CA ASP A 152 -5.21 -17.03 15.98
C ASP A 152 -5.25 -16.22 14.68
N ALA A 153 -4.23 -15.38 14.44
CA ALA A 153 -4.11 -14.60 13.22
C ALA A 153 -3.99 -15.49 11.97
N VAL A 154 -3.13 -16.51 12.03
CA VAL A 154 -2.98 -17.51 10.94
C VAL A 154 -4.28 -18.31 10.76
N ASN A 155 -4.87 -18.81 11.84
CA ASN A 155 -6.11 -19.59 11.78
C ASN A 155 -7.30 -18.78 11.27
N SER A 156 -7.29 -17.46 11.50
CA SER A 156 -8.33 -16.54 11.01
C SER A 156 -8.07 -16.01 9.59
N GLY A 157 -6.97 -16.42 8.95
CA GLY A 157 -6.62 -16.00 7.60
C GLY A 157 -6.12 -14.55 7.49
N PHE A 158 -5.49 -14.02 8.52
CA PHE A 158 -4.88 -12.69 8.47
C PHE A 158 -3.70 -12.68 7.49
N THR A 159 -3.52 -11.54 6.83
CA THR A 159 -2.41 -11.30 5.90
C THR A 159 -1.86 -9.88 6.06
N GLY A 160 -0.75 -9.59 5.38
CA GLY A 160 -0.15 -8.26 5.32
C GLY A 160 0.23 -7.71 6.68
N ALA A 161 0.15 -6.40 6.85
CA ALA A 161 0.53 -5.70 8.08
C ALA A 161 -0.23 -6.20 9.32
N ASN A 162 -1.46 -6.71 9.19
CA ASN A 162 -2.20 -7.25 10.31
C ASN A 162 -1.61 -8.58 10.82
N LEU A 163 -1.13 -9.44 9.93
CA LEU A 163 -0.46 -10.68 10.28
C LEU A 163 0.94 -10.40 10.84
N ARG A 164 1.70 -9.53 10.18
CA ARG A 164 3.06 -9.16 10.60
C ARG A 164 3.07 -8.48 11.98
N ALA A 165 2.07 -7.66 12.29
CA ALA A 165 1.90 -7.10 13.63
C ALA A 165 1.81 -8.17 14.74
N CYS A 166 1.30 -9.37 14.41
CA CYS A 166 1.22 -10.51 15.34
C CYS A 166 2.54 -11.31 15.46
N GLY A 167 3.65 -10.83 14.91
CA GLY A 167 4.96 -11.47 15.00
C GLY A 167 5.21 -12.54 13.92
N VAL A 168 4.38 -12.65 12.90
CA VAL A 168 4.55 -13.59 11.80
C VAL A 168 5.30 -12.91 10.66
N ASP A 169 6.52 -13.35 10.41
CA ASP A 169 7.35 -12.88 9.30
C ASP A 169 6.89 -13.54 7.99
N TYR A 170 5.89 -12.94 7.36
CA TYR A 170 5.35 -13.39 6.08
C TYR A 170 4.99 -12.21 5.19
N ASP A 171 5.57 -12.19 4.01
CA ASP A 171 5.20 -11.26 2.92
C ASP A 171 5.27 -11.96 1.57
N VAL A 172 4.15 -11.98 0.86
CA VAL A 172 4.03 -12.66 -0.44
C VAL A 172 5.07 -12.16 -1.47
N ARG A 173 5.54 -10.93 -1.35
CA ARG A 173 6.57 -10.36 -2.23
C ARG A 173 7.93 -11.04 -2.07
N LYS A 174 8.23 -11.57 -0.86
CA LYS A 174 9.47 -12.32 -0.55
C LYS A 174 9.25 -13.83 -0.53
N ASP A 175 8.14 -14.30 0.03
CA ASP A 175 7.86 -15.73 0.16
C ASP A 175 7.42 -16.39 -1.16
N GLN A 176 6.74 -15.66 -2.02
CA GLN A 176 6.30 -16.10 -3.34
C GLN A 176 6.46 -14.95 -4.36
N PRO A 177 7.68 -14.54 -4.68
CA PRO A 177 7.97 -13.35 -5.47
C PRO A 177 7.33 -13.41 -6.86
N TYR A 178 6.91 -12.26 -7.33
CA TYR A 178 6.36 -12.01 -8.65
C TYR A 178 6.90 -10.68 -9.17
N TYR A 179 6.93 -10.47 -10.49
CA TYR A 179 7.44 -9.25 -11.11
C TYR A 179 8.82 -8.82 -10.60
N ASP A 180 9.70 -9.81 -10.41
CA ASP A 180 11.09 -9.62 -10.00
C ASP A 180 11.27 -8.96 -8.61
N TYR A 181 10.26 -9.08 -7.69
CA TYR A 181 10.36 -8.56 -6.32
C TYR A 181 11.59 -9.07 -5.55
N GLU A 182 12.09 -10.24 -5.89
CA GLU A 182 13.34 -10.79 -5.33
C GLU A 182 14.58 -9.95 -5.63
N THR A 183 14.51 -9.06 -6.63
CA THR A 183 15.63 -8.18 -7.01
C THR A 183 15.60 -6.83 -6.29
N TYR A 184 14.48 -6.49 -5.65
CA TYR A 184 14.33 -5.23 -4.91
C TYR A 184 14.77 -5.41 -3.45
N ASP A 185 15.54 -4.43 -2.97
CA ASP A 185 16.00 -4.39 -1.57
C ASP A 185 14.97 -3.61 -0.75
N PHE A 186 14.25 -4.32 0.13
CA PHE A 186 13.31 -3.74 1.09
C PHE A 186 13.18 -4.66 2.31
N GLU A 187 12.90 -4.05 3.46
CA GLU A 187 12.67 -4.76 4.71
C GLU A 187 11.18 -5.07 4.92
N ILE A 188 10.91 -6.08 5.74
CA ILE A 188 9.56 -6.45 6.14
C ILE A 188 9.42 -6.14 7.61
N PRO A 189 8.60 -5.14 8.00
CA PRO A 189 8.39 -4.82 9.40
C PRO A 189 7.52 -5.89 10.07
N VAL A 190 7.98 -6.36 11.24
CA VAL A 190 7.31 -7.38 12.04
C VAL A 190 7.10 -6.84 13.45
N GLY A 191 5.84 -6.86 13.94
CA GLY A 191 5.48 -6.48 15.28
C GLY A 191 5.73 -7.59 16.30
N GLN A 192 5.34 -7.34 17.54
CA GLN A 192 5.57 -8.28 18.63
C GLN A 192 4.29 -8.66 19.40
N TYR A 193 3.36 -7.73 19.57
CA TYR A 193 2.23 -7.89 20.49
C TYR A 193 0.89 -8.15 19.77
N GLY A 194 0.84 -7.96 18.47
CA GLY A 194 -0.35 -8.18 17.66
C GLY A 194 -1.50 -7.23 17.96
N ASP A 195 -1.23 -6.09 18.59
CA ASP A 195 -2.21 -5.08 18.98
C ASP A 195 -2.39 -3.98 17.93
N CYS A 196 -3.25 -3.03 18.21
CA CYS A 196 -3.50 -1.91 17.30
C CYS A 196 -2.27 -1.01 17.11
N TYR A 197 -1.40 -0.91 18.14
CA TYR A 197 -0.19 -0.11 18.05
C TYR A 197 0.85 -0.76 17.14
N ASP A 198 1.05 -2.06 17.23
CA ASP A 198 1.94 -2.79 16.32
C ASP A 198 1.45 -2.73 14.87
N ARG A 199 0.13 -2.80 14.64
CA ARG A 199 -0.44 -2.60 13.30
C ARG A 199 -0.18 -1.20 12.75
N TYR A 200 -0.15 -0.20 13.61
CA TYR A 200 0.23 1.16 13.26
C TYR A 200 1.72 1.22 12.91
N LEU A 201 2.60 0.71 13.76
CA LEU A 201 4.05 0.72 13.53
C LEU A 201 4.43 0.00 12.22
N CYS A 202 3.88 -1.20 11.98
CA CYS A 202 4.13 -1.91 10.72
C CYS A 202 3.76 -1.09 9.48
N ARG A 203 2.66 -0.34 9.51
CA ARG A 203 2.26 0.49 8.36
C ARG A 203 3.09 1.75 8.20
N MET A 204 3.54 2.35 9.30
CA MET A 204 4.46 3.48 9.25
C MET A 204 5.80 3.08 8.64
N GLU A 205 6.31 1.92 9.00
CA GLU A 205 7.58 1.39 8.50
C GLU A 205 7.49 0.93 7.04
N GLU A 206 6.32 0.44 6.61
CA GLU A 206 6.10 0.03 5.21
C GLU A 206 5.98 1.22 4.25
N MET A 207 5.68 2.40 4.71
CA MET A 207 5.56 3.62 3.89
C MET A 207 6.92 4.27 3.64
#